data_799db141dd61197afdc3b1d9aca200bc
#
_entry.id   799db141dd61197afdc3b1d9aca200bc
#
_cell.length_a   1.000
_cell.length_b   1.000
_cell.length_c   1.000
_cell.angle_alpha   90.00
_cell.angle_beta   90.00
_cell.angle_gamma   90.00
#
_symmetry.space_group_name_H-M   'P 1'
#
loop_
_entity.id
_entity.type
_entity.pdbx_description
1 polymer ?
#
loop_
_entity_poly.entity_id
_entity_poly.type
_entity_poly.pdbx_seq_one_letter_code
_entity_poly.pdbx_strand_id
1 'polypeptide(L)'
;MNGLRLSAALLCFTTAVAAAAEPVVDAAPADAWPMARGTLAGTGRSAALLTLPLAEAWHRGFEKTAFGAVPVIADGVIYLGDLDGTFRALALADGATKWSFKAEAAGFPSAAAISPDPAVPLVIVGDDTGVVRAFDKATGEVAWEYETDGEISGGPTLLPTAAGVRVLVGSQDTSLSCLNLADGKPLWKHSIADQIRCSPVVARTAAGDRVFIAGCDGKLHVIDAATGAEQAAVSIDGPTGTTPAARGDRVFFGTEGGGFLAIDFVQAAAAWRTPPAATKQAYRSSAALADDLVIVGSRGRAVETFAAADGRRAWRRPMRGRVDGSPVVVDVSGSAAADPGPRPAAIVADAAGKIVVLDAATGELRWEFDAGGGFSAGAAVAAGRVVIAADDGTVWCFATAP
;
A
#
# COMPACT_ATOMS: atom_id res chain seq x y z
N MET A 1 82.31 0.98 -7.33
CA MET A 1 81.42 1.79 -6.50
C MET A 1 80.06 1.72 -7.15
N ASN A 2 79.23 0.78 -6.70
CA ASN A 2 77.92 0.51 -7.28
C ASN A 2 76.84 1.19 -6.43
N GLY A 3 76.15 2.17 -7.02
CA GLY A 3 75.02 2.85 -6.40
C GLY A 3 73.73 2.11 -6.66
N LEU A 4 73.12 1.52 -5.61
CA LEU A 4 71.80 0.93 -5.60
C LEU A 4 70.74 2.02 -5.55
N ARG A 5 69.88 2.11 -6.57
CA ARG A 5 68.66 2.95 -6.52
C ARG A 5 67.50 2.13 -6.01
N LEU A 6 67.00 2.47 -4.80
CA LEU A 6 65.71 1.96 -4.29
C LEU A 6 64.59 2.76 -4.95
N SER A 7 63.68 2.08 -5.70
CA SER A 7 62.43 2.62 -6.16
C SER A 7 61.34 2.31 -5.11
N ALA A 8 60.82 3.32 -4.46
CA ALA A 8 59.64 3.19 -3.57
C ALA A 8 58.37 3.18 -4.43
N ALA A 9 57.65 2.07 -4.44
CA ALA A 9 56.31 1.96 -5.00
C ALA A 9 55.28 2.50 -3.99
N LEU A 10 54.60 3.56 -4.34
CA LEU A 10 53.51 4.13 -3.55
C LEU A 10 52.24 3.34 -3.86
N LEU A 11 51.77 2.48 -2.96
CA LEU A 11 50.47 1.83 -3.04
C LEU A 11 49.38 2.84 -2.61
N CYS A 12 48.63 3.33 -3.58
CA CYS A 12 47.39 4.06 -3.32
C CYS A 12 46.28 3.07 -2.93
N PHE A 13 45.94 3.01 -1.65
CA PHE A 13 44.72 2.33 -1.18
C PHE A 13 43.55 3.28 -1.45
N THR A 14 42.76 3.01 -2.49
CA THR A 14 41.42 3.60 -2.64
C THR A 14 40.49 2.89 -1.70
N THR A 15 40.16 3.49 -0.56
CA THR A 15 39.03 3.08 0.28
C THR A 15 37.73 3.36 -0.46
N ALA A 16 37.09 2.32 -1.00
CA ALA A 16 35.71 2.40 -1.45
C ALA A 16 34.85 2.67 -0.21
N VAL A 17 34.33 3.89 -0.08
CA VAL A 17 33.27 4.20 0.87
C VAL A 17 32.03 3.48 0.34
N ALA A 18 31.65 2.38 0.98
CA ALA A 18 30.35 1.77 0.76
C ALA A 18 29.30 2.83 1.12
N ALA A 19 28.51 3.25 0.13
CA ALA A 19 27.35 4.08 0.38
C ALA A 19 26.44 3.28 1.33
N ALA A 20 26.17 3.81 2.53
CA ALA A 20 25.22 3.23 3.45
C ALA A 20 23.88 3.17 2.70
N ALA A 21 23.25 2.00 2.66
CA ALA A 21 21.89 1.87 2.15
C ALA A 21 21.00 2.84 2.93
N GLU A 22 20.23 3.67 2.19
CA GLU A 22 19.26 4.55 2.84
C GLU A 22 18.31 3.71 3.70
N PRO A 23 17.94 4.18 4.91
CA PRO A 23 17.06 3.42 5.79
C PRO A 23 15.75 3.14 5.05
N VAL A 24 15.33 1.88 5.07
CA VAL A 24 14.02 1.47 4.53
C VAL A 24 12.96 2.23 5.30
N VAL A 25 12.20 3.08 4.59
CA VAL A 25 11.10 3.84 5.20
C VAL A 25 9.94 2.86 5.45
N ASP A 26 9.84 2.34 6.67
CA ASP A 26 8.84 1.35 7.06
C ASP A 26 7.44 1.95 7.29
N ALA A 27 7.30 3.27 7.29
CA ALA A 27 6.05 3.98 7.49
C ALA A 27 5.88 5.13 6.49
N ALA A 28 4.64 5.39 6.06
CA ALA A 28 4.30 6.59 5.31
C ALA A 28 4.56 7.84 6.18
N PRO A 29 4.91 9.00 5.57
CA PRO A 29 5.11 10.25 6.30
C PRO A 29 3.92 10.60 7.19
N ALA A 30 4.18 11.32 8.30
CA ALA A 30 3.12 11.66 9.26
C ALA A 30 2.01 12.55 8.66
N ASP A 31 2.33 13.33 7.64
CA ASP A 31 1.46 14.28 6.95
C ASP A 31 0.94 13.79 5.59
N ALA A 32 1.34 12.57 5.16
CA ALA A 32 0.95 12.02 3.87
C ALA A 32 0.62 10.51 3.91
N TRP A 33 -0.26 10.08 3.02
CA TRP A 33 -0.53 8.69 2.65
C TRP A 33 -0.50 8.59 1.12
N PRO A 34 0.69 8.56 0.51
CA PRO A 34 0.86 8.92 -0.90
C PRO A 34 0.50 7.83 -1.91
N MET A 35 0.23 6.60 -1.49
CA MET A 35 -0.13 5.46 -2.35
C MET A 35 -0.91 4.40 -1.59
N ALA A 36 -1.43 3.39 -2.27
CA ALA A 36 -2.37 2.37 -1.76
C ALA A 36 -2.04 1.82 -0.37
N ARG A 37 -0.78 1.52 -0.09
CA ARG A 37 -0.31 0.97 1.20
C ARG A 37 0.66 1.89 1.93
N GLY A 38 0.66 3.17 1.60
CA GLY A 38 1.42 4.23 2.24
C GLY A 38 2.91 4.28 1.88
N THR A 39 3.56 3.15 1.64
CA THR A 39 5.01 3.05 1.37
C THR A 39 5.32 2.19 0.15
N LEU A 40 6.53 2.33 -0.40
CA LEU A 40 7.04 1.47 -1.48
C LEU A 40 6.99 -0.02 -1.09
N ALA A 41 7.32 -0.33 0.15
CA ALA A 41 7.32 -1.68 0.69
C ALA A 41 5.91 -2.21 1.04
N GLY A 42 4.87 -1.41 0.85
CA GLY A 42 3.48 -1.82 1.09
C GLY A 42 3.14 -2.10 2.56
N THR A 43 3.87 -1.49 3.50
CA THR A 43 3.82 -1.85 4.93
C THR A 43 2.49 -1.52 5.61
N GLY A 44 1.68 -0.66 5.02
CA GLY A 44 0.41 -0.25 5.63
C GLY A 44 0.58 0.49 6.96
N ARG A 45 1.74 1.13 7.20
CA ARG A 45 2.04 1.88 8.42
C ARG A 45 2.16 3.37 8.12
N SER A 46 1.59 4.21 9.00
CA SER A 46 1.76 5.66 9.01
C SER A 46 2.64 6.09 10.18
N ALA A 47 3.51 7.08 9.98
CA ALA A 47 4.25 7.75 11.04
C ALA A 47 3.43 8.83 11.77
N ALA A 48 2.17 9.04 11.40
CA ALA A 48 1.27 9.93 12.10
C ALA A 48 1.05 9.44 13.55
N LEU A 49 0.74 10.37 14.43
CA LEU A 49 0.29 10.08 15.79
C LEU A 49 -1.19 10.45 15.90
N LEU A 50 -1.99 9.56 16.46
CA LEU A 50 -3.39 9.83 16.80
C LEU A 50 -3.58 9.83 18.32
N THR A 51 -4.45 10.70 18.81
CA THR A 51 -4.88 10.67 20.20
C THR A 51 -6.33 10.19 20.27
N LEU A 52 -6.60 9.16 21.08
CA LEU A 52 -7.93 8.62 21.29
C LEU A 52 -8.66 9.34 22.44
N PRO A 53 -10.00 9.45 22.39
CA PRO A 53 -10.88 8.94 21.35
C PRO A 53 -10.83 9.77 20.07
N LEU A 54 -11.15 9.14 18.93
CA LEU A 54 -11.42 9.86 17.70
C LEU A 54 -12.86 10.36 17.68
N ALA A 55 -13.09 11.51 17.06
CA ALA A 55 -14.40 12.04 16.74
C ALA A 55 -14.52 12.26 15.22
N GLU A 56 -15.72 12.23 14.72
CA GLU A 56 -16.01 12.67 13.36
C GLU A 56 -15.65 14.16 13.23
N ALA A 57 -14.75 14.45 12.28
CA ALA A 57 -14.41 15.82 11.91
C ALA A 57 -15.38 16.32 10.84
N TRP A 58 -15.68 15.46 9.86
CA TRP A 58 -16.68 15.68 8.82
C TRP A 58 -16.99 14.37 8.10
N HIS A 59 -18.13 14.32 7.42
CA HIS A 59 -18.43 13.35 6.37
C HIS A 59 -19.03 14.04 5.14
N ARG A 60 -18.89 13.40 3.96
CA ARG A 60 -19.44 13.84 2.68
C ARG A 60 -20.06 12.67 1.96
N GLY A 61 -21.36 12.76 1.66
CA GLY A 61 -22.06 11.83 0.79
C GLY A 61 -21.99 12.27 -0.66
N PHE A 62 -21.71 11.31 -1.54
CA PHE A 62 -21.76 11.45 -2.99
C PHE A 62 -22.88 10.52 -3.50
N GLU A 63 -23.86 11.10 -4.17
CA GLU A 63 -25.05 10.35 -4.61
C GLU A 63 -24.72 9.37 -5.75
N LYS A 64 -25.37 8.20 -5.71
CA LYS A 64 -25.34 7.18 -6.75
C LYS A 64 -23.94 6.69 -7.12
N THR A 65 -23.09 6.55 -6.12
CA THR A 65 -21.74 6.02 -6.32
C THR A 65 -21.31 5.13 -5.16
N ALA A 66 -20.21 4.40 -5.37
CA ALA A 66 -19.54 3.58 -4.37
C ALA A 66 -18.03 3.80 -4.45
N PHE A 67 -17.34 3.62 -3.34
CA PHE A 67 -15.88 3.70 -3.28
C PHE A 67 -15.29 2.32 -3.03
N GLY A 68 -14.48 1.83 -3.98
CA GLY A 68 -13.75 0.58 -3.86
C GLY A 68 -12.25 0.76 -3.57
N ALA A 69 -11.76 2.00 -3.60
CA ALA A 69 -10.36 2.33 -3.49
C ALA A 69 -10.01 3.02 -2.16
N VAL A 70 -8.78 2.79 -1.68
CA VAL A 70 -8.21 3.52 -0.54
C VAL A 70 -7.95 4.98 -0.96
N PRO A 71 -8.37 6.00 -0.17
CA PRO A 71 -7.98 7.38 -0.40
C PRO A 71 -6.46 7.55 -0.31
N VAL A 72 -5.89 8.49 -1.08
CA VAL A 72 -4.51 8.92 -0.88
C VAL A 72 -4.47 10.38 -0.46
N ILE A 73 -3.48 10.75 0.34
CA ILE A 73 -3.44 12.07 1.00
C ILE A 73 -2.03 12.65 0.87
N ALA A 74 -1.93 13.86 0.38
CA ALA A 74 -0.72 14.69 0.50
C ALA A 74 -1.09 16.18 0.43
N ASP A 75 -0.27 17.03 1.04
CA ASP A 75 -0.40 18.48 0.98
C ASP A 75 -1.79 18.99 1.42
N GLY A 76 -2.44 18.29 2.37
CA GLY A 76 -3.79 18.62 2.84
C GLY A 76 -4.91 18.34 1.82
N VAL A 77 -4.66 17.50 0.82
CA VAL A 77 -5.62 17.11 -0.22
C VAL A 77 -5.80 15.60 -0.23
N ILE A 78 -7.05 15.15 -0.32
CA ILE A 78 -7.44 13.75 -0.52
C ILE A 78 -7.71 13.55 -2.00
N TYR A 79 -7.12 12.52 -2.61
CA TYR A 79 -7.44 12.10 -3.97
C TYR A 79 -8.12 10.74 -3.92
N LEU A 80 -9.27 10.63 -4.60
CA LEU A 80 -10.12 9.46 -4.53
C LEU A 80 -10.95 9.30 -5.80
N GLY A 81 -10.99 8.09 -6.34
CA GLY A 81 -11.86 7.72 -7.45
C GLY A 81 -13.06 6.91 -6.97
N ASP A 82 -14.19 7.04 -7.65
CA ASP A 82 -15.38 6.22 -7.43
C ASP A 82 -15.62 5.22 -8.58
N LEU A 83 -16.48 4.24 -8.32
CA LEU A 83 -16.80 3.19 -9.29
C LEU A 83 -17.73 3.66 -10.44
N ASP A 84 -18.28 4.86 -10.34
CA ASP A 84 -19.08 5.48 -11.40
C ASP A 84 -18.25 6.43 -12.28
N GLY A 85 -16.92 6.45 -12.09
CA GLY A 85 -15.97 7.12 -12.98
C GLY A 85 -15.69 8.57 -12.65
N THR A 86 -15.89 9.01 -11.41
CA THR A 86 -15.44 10.34 -11.01
C THR A 86 -14.21 10.25 -10.12
N PHE A 87 -13.12 10.88 -10.55
CA PHE A 87 -11.92 11.07 -9.75
C PHE A 87 -11.94 12.49 -9.15
N ARG A 88 -11.62 12.61 -7.85
CA ARG A 88 -11.80 13.87 -7.09
C ARG A 88 -10.57 14.22 -6.28
N ALA A 89 -10.32 15.52 -6.16
CA ALA A 89 -9.50 16.10 -5.12
C ALA A 89 -10.37 16.82 -4.09
N LEU A 90 -10.27 16.42 -2.83
CA LEU A 90 -11.03 17.00 -1.72
C LEU A 90 -10.07 17.65 -0.73
N ALA A 91 -10.48 18.75 -0.11
CA ALA A 91 -9.72 19.34 0.98
C ALA A 91 -9.78 18.42 2.22
N LEU A 92 -8.64 18.09 2.82
CA LEU A 92 -8.57 17.26 4.02
C LEU A 92 -9.26 17.92 5.22
N ALA A 93 -9.30 19.26 5.24
CA ALA A 93 -9.84 20.03 6.34
C ALA A 93 -11.36 19.84 6.54
N ASP A 94 -12.14 19.83 5.45
CA ASP A 94 -13.60 19.90 5.48
C ASP A 94 -14.30 19.05 4.40
N GLY A 95 -13.54 18.32 3.58
CA GLY A 95 -14.06 17.51 2.48
C GLY A 95 -14.59 18.31 1.28
N ALA A 96 -14.31 19.63 1.20
CA ALA A 96 -14.72 20.43 0.06
C ALA A 96 -14.01 19.97 -1.23
N THR A 97 -14.78 19.83 -2.32
CA THR A 97 -14.22 19.46 -3.63
C THR A 97 -13.38 20.62 -4.17
N LYS A 98 -12.10 20.35 -4.48
CA LYS A 98 -11.19 21.27 -5.14
C LYS A 98 -11.33 21.20 -6.65
N TRP A 99 -11.31 19.97 -7.18
CA TRP A 99 -11.57 19.66 -8.58
C TRP A 99 -12.11 18.24 -8.72
N SER A 100 -12.69 17.93 -9.86
CA SER A 100 -13.11 16.59 -10.22
C SER A 100 -12.97 16.37 -11.72
N PHE A 101 -12.66 15.13 -12.09
CA PHE A 101 -12.63 14.63 -13.46
C PHE A 101 -13.67 13.52 -13.60
N LYS A 102 -14.42 13.51 -14.69
CA LYS A 102 -15.39 12.47 -15.03
C LYS A 102 -14.90 11.68 -16.24
N ALA A 103 -14.58 10.40 -16.03
CA ALA A 103 -14.33 9.48 -17.14
C ALA A 103 -15.65 9.03 -17.76
N GLU A 104 -15.68 8.87 -19.08
CA GLU A 104 -16.82 8.30 -19.77
C GLU A 104 -16.72 6.76 -19.72
N ALA A 105 -17.77 6.12 -19.19
CA ALA A 105 -17.91 4.65 -19.13
C ALA A 105 -16.77 3.88 -18.46
N ALA A 106 -16.08 4.48 -17.48
CA ALA A 106 -15.03 3.85 -16.69
C ALA A 106 -15.19 4.17 -15.20
N GLY A 107 -14.93 3.20 -14.32
CA GLY A 107 -14.83 3.37 -12.87
C GLY A 107 -13.37 3.41 -12.41
N PHE A 108 -13.12 3.92 -11.20
CA PHE A 108 -11.79 3.97 -10.58
C PHE A 108 -11.71 3.01 -9.39
N PRO A 109 -11.48 1.70 -9.61
CA PRO A 109 -11.33 0.73 -8.53
C PRO A 109 -9.96 0.80 -7.85
N SER A 110 -8.97 1.43 -8.51
CA SER A 110 -7.61 1.51 -8.00
C SER A 110 -7.40 2.72 -7.09
N ALA A 111 -6.56 2.56 -6.06
CA ALA A 111 -6.04 3.71 -5.32
C ALA A 111 -5.10 4.53 -6.22
N ALA A 112 -5.05 5.84 -6.00
CA ALA A 112 -4.08 6.67 -6.70
C ALA A 112 -2.68 6.57 -6.10
N ALA A 113 -1.69 7.20 -6.77
CA ALA A 113 -0.36 7.45 -6.23
C ALA A 113 0.06 8.90 -6.52
N ILE A 114 0.64 9.57 -5.52
CA ILE A 114 0.99 10.98 -5.57
C ILE A 114 2.48 11.12 -5.81
N SER A 115 2.86 11.92 -6.80
CA SER A 115 4.25 12.18 -7.13
C SER A 115 5.04 12.71 -5.91
N PRO A 116 6.18 12.10 -5.58
CA PRO A 116 7.10 12.63 -4.59
C PRO A 116 8.00 13.74 -5.14
N ASP A 117 8.00 13.96 -6.47
CA ASP A 117 8.82 14.98 -7.14
C ASP A 117 8.01 16.29 -7.28
N PRO A 118 8.40 17.38 -6.58
CA PRO A 118 7.70 18.65 -6.68
C PRO A 118 7.83 19.31 -8.07
N ALA A 119 8.81 18.91 -8.88
CA ALA A 119 8.95 19.42 -10.25
C ALA A 119 7.99 18.74 -11.24
N VAL A 120 7.42 17.58 -10.84
CA VAL A 120 6.45 16.82 -11.64
C VAL A 120 5.22 16.55 -10.75
N PRO A 121 4.37 17.56 -10.47
CA PRO A 121 3.32 17.50 -9.46
C PRO A 121 2.07 16.74 -9.95
N LEU A 122 2.21 15.45 -10.18
CA LEU A 122 1.16 14.59 -10.73
C LEU A 122 0.54 13.67 -9.67
N VAL A 123 -0.71 13.29 -9.91
CA VAL A 123 -1.40 12.17 -9.25
C VAL A 123 -1.80 11.15 -10.32
N ILE A 124 -1.44 9.88 -10.07
CA ILE A 124 -1.58 8.80 -11.05
C ILE A 124 -2.65 7.82 -10.55
N VAL A 125 -3.57 7.41 -11.42
CA VAL A 125 -4.61 6.43 -11.09
C VAL A 125 -4.92 5.56 -12.31
N GLY A 126 -5.31 4.30 -12.08
CA GLY A 126 -5.82 3.41 -13.13
C GLY A 126 -7.34 3.27 -13.05
N ASP A 127 -7.97 2.93 -14.16
CA ASP A 127 -9.40 2.66 -14.24
C ASP A 127 -9.72 1.21 -14.65
N ASP A 128 -11.00 0.85 -14.61
CA ASP A 128 -11.49 -0.50 -14.94
C ASP A 128 -11.52 -0.79 -16.44
N THR A 129 -11.28 0.21 -17.30
CA THR A 129 -11.10 0.01 -18.75
C THR A 129 -9.64 -0.19 -19.14
N GLY A 130 -8.70 -0.07 -18.19
CA GLY A 130 -7.27 -0.29 -18.42
C GLY A 130 -6.47 0.98 -18.71
N VAL A 131 -7.05 2.15 -18.52
CA VAL A 131 -6.36 3.42 -18.74
C VAL A 131 -5.72 3.91 -17.45
N VAL A 132 -4.41 4.16 -17.49
CA VAL A 132 -3.65 4.85 -16.46
C VAL A 132 -3.62 6.34 -16.80
N ARG A 133 -4.12 7.19 -15.90
CA ARG A 133 -4.12 8.65 -16.08
C ARG A 133 -3.23 9.34 -15.07
N ALA A 134 -2.52 10.34 -15.56
CA ALA A 134 -1.82 11.30 -14.73
C ALA A 134 -2.54 12.63 -14.78
N PHE A 135 -2.88 13.13 -13.61
CA PHE A 135 -3.52 14.44 -13.45
C PHE A 135 -2.54 15.43 -12.82
N ASP A 136 -2.55 16.69 -13.26
CA ASP A 136 -1.95 17.76 -12.47
C ASP A 136 -2.64 17.87 -11.11
N LYS A 137 -1.86 17.86 -10.03
CA LYS A 137 -2.38 17.85 -8.65
C LYS A 137 -3.26 19.06 -8.32
N ALA A 138 -2.96 20.21 -8.90
CA ALA A 138 -3.62 21.47 -8.57
C ALA A 138 -4.90 21.70 -9.38
N THR A 139 -4.89 21.32 -10.66
CA THR A 139 -5.97 21.64 -11.61
C THR A 139 -6.88 20.46 -11.91
N GLY A 140 -6.37 19.22 -11.83
CA GLY A 140 -7.08 18.02 -12.27
C GLY A 140 -7.10 17.84 -13.79
N GLU A 141 -6.29 18.62 -14.52
CA GLU A 141 -6.11 18.42 -15.97
C GLU A 141 -5.28 17.17 -16.23
N VAL A 142 -5.64 16.42 -17.28
CA VAL A 142 -4.90 15.22 -17.70
C VAL A 142 -3.58 15.66 -18.35
N ALA A 143 -2.46 15.22 -17.77
CA ALA A 143 -1.13 15.45 -18.28
C ALA A 143 -0.73 14.40 -19.32
N TRP A 144 -1.03 13.13 -19.07
CA TRP A 144 -0.81 12.01 -19.98
C TRP A 144 -1.72 10.82 -19.62
N GLU A 145 -1.87 9.92 -20.60
CA GLU A 145 -2.57 8.64 -20.47
C GLU A 145 -1.70 7.51 -21.02
N TYR A 146 -1.88 6.31 -20.46
CA TYR A 146 -1.28 5.07 -20.93
C TYR A 146 -2.33 3.95 -20.88
N GLU A 147 -2.52 3.24 -21.99
CA GLU A 147 -3.54 2.20 -22.13
C GLU A 147 -2.93 0.81 -21.97
N THR A 148 -3.63 -0.05 -21.25
CA THR A 148 -3.43 -1.50 -21.16
C THR A 148 -4.69 -2.22 -21.68
N ASP A 149 -4.59 -3.53 -21.94
CA ASP A 149 -5.72 -4.32 -22.45
C ASP A 149 -6.59 -4.94 -21.33
N GLY A 150 -6.45 -4.47 -20.09
CA GLY A 150 -7.18 -5.01 -18.94
C GLY A 150 -7.29 -4.04 -17.77
N GLU A 151 -8.28 -4.27 -16.92
CA GLU A 151 -8.57 -3.46 -15.73
C GLU A 151 -7.32 -3.21 -14.86
N ILE A 152 -7.19 -2.01 -14.31
CA ILE A 152 -6.20 -1.62 -13.31
C ILE A 152 -6.88 -1.62 -11.93
N SER A 153 -6.86 -2.76 -11.24
CA SER A 153 -7.44 -2.88 -9.88
C SER A 153 -6.47 -2.46 -8.79
N GLY A 154 -5.18 -2.75 -8.95
CA GLY A 154 -4.10 -2.36 -8.04
C GLY A 154 -3.68 -0.91 -8.26
N GLY A 155 -3.43 -0.16 -7.17
CA GLY A 155 -2.91 1.21 -7.29
C GLY A 155 -1.50 1.24 -7.87
N PRO A 156 -1.16 2.28 -8.66
CA PRO A 156 0.21 2.51 -9.12
C PRO A 156 1.19 2.67 -7.95
N THR A 157 2.45 2.31 -8.18
CA THR A 157 3.53 2.55 -7.22
C THR A 157 4.59 3.44 -7.85
N LEU A 158 4.93 4.54 -7.18
CA LEU A 158 5.88 5.51 -7.66
C LEU A 158 7.25 5.27 -7.04
N LEU A 159 8.21 4.83 -7.87
CA LEU A 159 9.57 4.47 -7.46
C LEU A 159 10.55 5.61 -7.81
N PRO A 160 11.03 6.40 -6.84
CA PRO A 160 12.11 7.35 -7.06
C PRO A 160 13.42 6.64 -7.39
N THR A 161 14.09 7.07 -8.46
CA THR A 161 15.42 6.60 -8.88
C THR A 161 16.32 7.79 -9.21
N ALA A 162 17.62 7.55 -9.38
CA ALA A 162 18.56 8.58 -9.81
C ALA A 162 18.25 9.17 -11.21
N ALA A 163 17.50 8.43 -12.05
CA ALA A 163 17.08 8.84 -13.39
C ALA A 163 15.69 9.47 -13.44
N GLY A 164 15.07 9.76 -12.29
CA GLY A 164 13.70 10.25 -12.16
C GLY A 164 12.76 9.22 -11.52
N VAL A 165 11.49 9.58 -11.42
CA VAL A 165 10.49 8.70 -10.81
C VAL A 165 9.86 7.77 -11.85
N ARG A 166 9.76 6.50 -11.53
CA ARG A 166 9.10 5.47 -12.35
C ARG A 166 7.71 5.18 -11.80
N VAL A 167 6.76 4.89 -12.68
CA VAL A 167 5.41 4.45 -12.35
C VAL A 167 5.32 2.95 -12.64
N LEU A 168 5.04 2.15 -11.62
CA LEU A 168 4.82 0.72 -11.74
C LEU A 168 3.32 0.45 -11.69
N VAL A 169 2.76 -0.22 -12.70
CA VAL A 169 1.32 -0.53 -12.81
C VAL A 169 1.13 -1.98 -13.22
N GLY A 170 0.37 -2.72 -12.41
CA GLY A 170 -0.12 -4.05 -12.77
C GLY A 170 -1.49 -3.97 -13.44
N SER A 171 -1.72 -4.79 -14.47
CA SER A 171 -2.97 -4.88 -15.20
C SER A 171 -3.52 -6.30 -15.22
N GLN A 172 -4.84 -6.43 -15.34
CA GLN A 172 -5.48 -7.74 -15.57
C GLN A 172 -5.23 -8.29 -17.00
N ASP A 173 -4.55 -7.52 -17.87
CA ASP A 173 -3.99 -8.00 -19.14
C ASP A 173 -2.74 -8.89 -18.95
N THR A 174 -2.43 -9.30 -17.72
CA THR A 174 -1.27 -10.09 -17.31
C THR A 174 0.06 -9.33 -17.23
N SER A 175 0.07 -8.04 -17.45
CA SER A 175 1.31 -7.26 -17.51
C SER A 175 1.58 -6.37 -16.31
N LEU A 176 2.86 -6.23 -15.98
CA LEU A 176 3.42 -5.17 -15.17
C LEU A 176 4.14 -4.19 -16.09
N SER A 177 3.68 -2.96 -16.15
CA SER A 177 4.30 -1.88 -16.91
C SER A 177 5.09 -0.96 -16.00
N CYS A 178 6.27 -0.54 -16.45
CA CYS A 178 7.06 0.52 -15.84
C CYS A 178 7.09 1.72 -16.78
N LEU A 179 6.59 2.85 -16.32
CA LEU A 179 6.47 4.07 -17.11
C LEU A 179 7.35 5.18 -16.53
N ASN A 180 7.69 6.15 -17.35
CA ASN A 180 8.29 7.41 -16.90
C ASN A 180 7.18 8.30 -16.32
N LEU A 181 7.37 8.84 -15.12
CA LEU A 181 6.37 9.70 -14.47
C LEU A 181 6.04 10.97 -15.27
N ALA A 182 7.05 11.58 -15.92
CA ALA A 182 6.88 12.89 -16.53
C ALA A 182 6.01 12.86 -17.81
N ASP A 183 6.04 11.77 -18.58
CA ASP A 183 5.40 11.69 -19.89
C ASP A 183 4.65 10.38 -20.18
N GLY A 184 4.54 9.49 -19.19
CA GLY A 184 3.82 8.23 -19.32
C GLY A 184 4.45 7.20 -20.27
N LYS A 185 5.63 7.46 -20.85
CA LYS A 185 6.25 6.54 -21.80
C LYS A 185 6.72 5.25 -21.13
N PRO A 186 6.47 4.08 -21.75
CA PRO A 186 6.92 2.82 -21.21
C PRO A 186 8.45 2.70 -21.25
N LEU A 187 9.03 2.26 -20.13
CA LEU A 187 10.46 1.97 -19.98
C LEU A 187 10.72 0.47 -20.17
N TRP A 188 9.85 -0.36 -19.59
CA TRP A 188 9.85 -1.80 -19.77
C TRP A 188 8.44 -2.37 -19.42
N LYS A 189 8.16 -3.56 -19.94
CA LYS A 189 6.95 -4.35 -19.63
C LYS A 189 7.36 -5.79 -19.33
N HIS A 190 6.77 -6.37 -18.26
CA HIS A 190 6.94 -7.76 -17.86
C HIS A 190 5.58 -8.43 -17.86
N SER A 191 5.49 -9.70 -18.30
CA SER A 191 4.23 -10.45 -18.31
C SER A 191 4.31 -11.69 -17.44
N ILE A 192 3.24 -11.96 -16.71
CA ILE A 192 3.03 -13.19 -15.93
C ILE A 192 1.97 -14.08 -16.62
N ALA A 193 1.66 -15.26 -16.05
CA ALA A 193 0.76 -16.19 -16.72
C ALA A 193 -0.74 -15.91 -16.52
N ASP A 194 -1.12 -15.01 -15.58
CA ASP A 194 -2.51 -14.64 -15.30
C ASP A 194 -2.56 -13.19 -14.79
N GLN A 195 -3.73 -12.70 -14.43
CA GLN A 195 -4.01 -11.31 -14.03
C GLN A 195 -3.16 -10.80 -12.87
N ILE A 196 -2.81 -9.52 -12.92
CA ILE A 196 -2.22 -8.76 -11.82
C ILE A 196 -3.29 -7.84 -11.23
N ARG A 197 -3.75 -8.14 -10.01
CA ARG A 197 -4.78 -7.37 -9.30
C ARG A 197 -4.24 -6.58 -8.12
N CYS A 198 -3.02 -6.89 -7.68
CA CYS A 198 -2.36 -6.20 -6.57
C CYS A 198 -1.64 -4.93 -7.03
N SER A 199 -1.39 -4.01 -6.10
CA SER A 199 -0.42 -2.95 -6.32
C SER A 199 0.99 -3.56 -6.33
N PRO A 200 1.89 -3.15 -7.26
CA PRO A 200 3.29 -3.51 -7.20
C PRO A 200 3.93 -3.01 -5.88
N VAL A 201 4.81 -3.79 -5.29
CA VAL A 201 5.53 -3.43 -4.07
C VAL A 201 7.03 -3.46 -4.34
N VAL A 202 7.79 -2.56 -3.74
CA VAL A 202 9.23 -2.46 -3.97
C VAL A 202 10.00 -2.56 -2.67
N ALA A 203 10.97 -3.48 -2.61
CA ALA A 203 12.01 -3.47 -1.58
C ALA A 203 13.34 -2.97 -2.16
N ARG A 204 13.98 -2.06 -1.44
CA ARG A 204 15.34 -1.61 -1.72
C ARG A 204 16.34 -2.62 -1.14
N THR A 205 17.24 -3.15 -1.94
CA THR A 205 18.26 -4.10 -1.50
C THR A 205 19.66 -3.65 -1.95
N ALA A 206 20.69 -4.20 -1.33
CA ALA A 206 22.07 -3.92 -1.74
C ALA A 206 22.38 -4.37 -3.17
N ALA A 207 21.61 -5.33 -3.72
CA ALA A 207 21.72 -5.82 -5.09
C ALA A 207 20.80 -5.09 -6.07
N GLY A 208 20.19 -3.97 -5.68
CA GLY A 208 19.23 -3.17 -6.44
C GLY A 208 17.79 -3.38 -5.97
N ASP A 209 16.89 -2.55 -6.47
CA ASP A 209 15.48 -2.57 -6.09
C ASP A 209 14.77 -3.79 -6.70
N ARG A 210 13.89 -4.42 -5.91
CA ARG A 210 13.06 -5.58 -6.32
C ARG A 210 11.59 -5.21 -6.27
N VAL A 211 10.90 -5.47 -7.38
CA VAL A 211 9.44 -5.35 -7.49
C VAL A 211 8.82 -6.70 -7.19
N PHE A 212 7.78 -6.71 -6.38
CA PHE A 212 7.01 -7.91 -6.05
C PHE A 212 5.59 -7.81 -6.59
N ILE A 213 5.18 -8.86 -7.30
CA ILE A 213 3.82 -9.08 -7.76
C ILE A 213 3.35 -10.44 -7.24
N ALA A 214 2.27 -10.45 -6.49
CA ALA A 214 1.57 -11.67 -6.12
C ALA A 214 0.43 -11.87 -7.13
N GLY A 215 0.61 -12.81 -8.06
CA GLY A 215 -0.24 -12.98 -9.24
C GLY A 215 -1.42 -13.93 -9.03
N CYS A 216 -2.43 -13.80 -9.90
CA CYS A 216 -3.51 -14.78 -10.00
C CYS A 216 -3.03 -16.12 -10.56
N ASP A 217 -1.85 -16.18 -11.17
CA ASP A 217 -1.19 -17.39 -11.66
C ASP A 217 -0.62 -18.30 -10.55
N GLY A 218 -0.85 -17.93 -9.28
CA GLY A 218 -0.40 -18.72 -8.14
C GLY A 218 1.09 -18.60 -7.85
N LYS A 219 1.70 -17.45 -8.17
CA LYS A 219 3.11 -17.18 -7.90
C LYS A 219 3.33 -15.80 -7.30
N LEU A 220 4.39 -15.70 -6.51
CA LEU A 220 5.04 -14.43 -6.18
C LEU A 220 6.19 -14.24 -7.17
N HIS A 221 6.14 -13.18 -7.96
CA HIS A 221 7.19 -12.80 -8.90
C HIS A 221 8.11 -11.78 -8.24
N VAL A 222 9.43 -12.00 -8.38
CA VAL A 222 10.49 -11.11 -7.94
C VAL A 222 11.18 -10.55 -9.17
N ILE A 223 11.00 -9.25 -9.43
CA ILE A 223 11.38 -8.60 -10.68
C ILE A 223 12.42 -7.52 -10.39
N ASP A 224 13.45 -7.42 -11.20
CA ASP A 224 14.43 -6.34 -11.14
C ASP A 224 13.78 -5.02 -11.56
N ALA A 225 13.73 -4.04 -10.67
CA ALA A 225 13.04 -2.77 -10.90
C ALA A 225 13.68 -1.92 -12.02
N ALA A 226 14.97 -2.12 -12.29
CA ALA A 226 15.67 -1.32 -13.30
C ALA A 226 15.36 -1.81 -14.73
N THR A 227 15.21 -3.12 -14.91
CA THR A 227 15.17 -3.78 -16.22
C THR A 227 13.84 -4.48 -16.54
N GLY A 228 13.02 -4.78 -15.52
CA GLY A 228 11.83 -5.62 -15.67
C GLY A 228 12.13 -7.13 -15.79
N ALA A 229 13.39 -7.54 -15.61
CA ALA A 229 13.77 -8.95 -15.70
C ALA A 229 13.32 -9.73 -14.46
N GLU A 230 12.67 -10.87 -14.65
CA GLU A 230 12.33 -11.77 -13.56
C GLU A 230 13.59 -12.37 -12.93
N GLN A 231 13.70 -12.28 -11.62
CA GLN A 231 14.80 -12.86 -10.84
C GLN A 231 14.40 -14.19 -10.22
N ALA A 232 13.15 -14.29 -9.80
CA ALA A 232 12.56 -15.51 -9.27
C ALA A 232 11.03 -15.50 -9.38
N ALA A 233 10.43 -16.70 -9.45
CA ALA A 233 8.99 -16.91 -9.33
C ALA A 233 8.75 -18.04 -8.33
N VAL A 234 8.09 -17.70 -7.19
CA VAL A 234 7.87 -18.64 -6.09
C VAL A 234 6.41 -19.08 -6.08
N SER A 235 6.17 -20.39 -6.16
CA SER A 235 4.80 -20.94 -6.11
C SER A 235 4.14 -20.70 -4.75
N ILE A 236 2.88 -20.27 -4.79
CA ILE A 236 2.04 -19.98 -3.62
C ILE A 236 0.76 -20.85 -3.66
N ASP A 237 -0.06 -20.81 -2.61
CA ASP A 237 -1.20 -21.73 -2.42
C ASP A 237 -2.46 -21.37 -3.23
N GLY A 238 -2.29 -20.72 -4.37
CA GLY A 238 -3.40 -20.34 -5.25
C GLY A 238 -3.38 -18.85 -5.59
N PRO A 239 -4.39 -18.38 -6.33
CA PRO A 239 -4.43 -16.99 -6.78
C PRO A 239 -4.54 -16.00 -5.62
N THR A 240 -4.02 -14.81 -5.85
CA THR A 240 -4.19 -13.69 -4.92
C THR A 240 -4.30 -12.37 -5.66
N GLY A 241 -5.11 -11.45 -5.12
CA GLY A 241 -5.18 -10.05 -5.51
C GLY A 241 -4.72 -9.11 -4.38
N THR A 242 -4.16 -9.68 -3.29
CA THR A 242 -3.69 -8.84 -2.18
C THR A 242 -2.36 -8.20 -2.51
N THR A 243 -2.21 -6.93 -2.16
CA THR A 243 -0.91 -6.24 -2.24
C THR A 243 0.03 -6.81 -1.19
N PRO A 244 1.21 -7.31 -1.57
CA PRO A 244 2.20 -7.80 -0.63
C PRO A 244 2.69 -6.70 0.31
N ALA A 245 3.22 -7.09 1.49
CA ALA A 245 3.95 -6.19 2.38
C ALA A 245 5.37 -6.73 2.56
N ALA A 246 6.39 -5.90 2.27
CA ALA A 246 7.78 -6.32 2.33
C ALA A 246 8.50 -5.74 3.56
N ARG A 247 9.33 -6.55 4.23
CA ARG A 247 10.26 -6.12 5.28
C ARG A 247 11.46 -7.05 5.36
N GLY A 248 12.67 -6.49 5.39
CA GLY A 248 13.91 -7.27 5.31
C GLY A 248 13.91 -8.14 4.07
N ASP A 249 14.19 -9.40 4.22
CA ASP A 249 14.22 -10.38 3.13
C ASP A 249 12.88 -11.11 2.91
N ARG A 250 11.79 -10.61 3.51
CA ARG A 250 10.48 -11.26 3.48
C ARG A 250 9.38 -10.43 2.87
N VAL A 251 8.45 -11.13 2.24
CA VAL A 251 7.20 -10.60 1.68
C VAL A 251 6.03 -11.36 2.27
N PHE A 252 5.02 -10.63 2.79
CA PHE A 252 3.86 -11.17 3.50
C PHE A 252 2.59 -10.89 2.72
N PHE A 253 1.74 -11.90 2.53
CA PHE A 253 0.43 -11.76 1.86
C PHE A 253 -0.47 -12.95 2.12
N GLY A 254 -1.77 -12.75 1.88
CA GLY A 254 -2.78 -13.80 1.95
C GLY A 254 -3.22 -14.27 0.57
N THR A 255 -3.89 -15.42 0.51
CA THR A 255 -4.41 -16.00 -0.74
C THR A 255 -5.92 -16.21 -0.69
N GLU A 256 -6.55 -16.33 -1.85
CA GLU A 256 -7.98 -16.72 -1.98
C GLU A 256 -8.22 -18.13 -1.43
N GLY A 257 -7.20 -18.98 -1.36
CA GLY A 257 -7.26 -20.31 -0.75
C GLY A 257 -7.32 -20.31 0.78
N GLY A 258 -7.14 -19.14 1.42
CA GLY A 258 -7.17 -18.97 2.88
C GLY A 258 -5.84 -19.28 3.56
N GLY A 259 -4.75 -19.41 2.80
CA GLY A 259 -3.39 -19.42 3.31
C GLY A 259 -2.87 -18.00 3.54
N PHE A 260 -2.08 -17.80 4.59
CA PHE A 260 -1.28 -16.61 4.80
C PHE A 260 0.20 -17.00 4.82
N LEU A 261 1.04 -16.28 4.08
CA LEU A 261 2.42 -16.69 3.77
C LEU A 261 3.43 -15.59 4.07
N ALA A 262 4.65 -16.02 4.43
CA ALA A 262 5.86 -15.22 4.27
C ALA A 262 6.78 -15.92 3.29
N ILE A 263 7.18 -15.23 2.26
CA ILE A 263 8.18 -15.70 1.29
C ILE A 263 9.50 -14.99 1.58
N ASP A 264 10.57 -15.75 1.75
CA ASP A 264 11.93 -15.26 1.70
C ASP A 264 12.30 -15.12 0.21
N PHE A 265 12.41 -13.87 -0.26
CA PHE A 265 12.66 -13.62 -1.67
C PHE A 265 14.12 -13.78 -2.08
N VAL A 266 15.05 -13.79 -1.11
CA VAL A 266 16.47 -14.06 -1.34
C VAL A 266 16.68 -15.56 -1.56
N GLN A 267 16.03 -16.39 -0.73
CA GLN A 267 16.06 -17.85 -0.86
C GLN A 267 15.07 -18.38 -1.93
N ALA A 268 14.20 -17.52 -2.46
CA ALA A 268 13.12 -17.87 -3.36
C ALA A 268 12.24 -19.03 -2.82
N ALA A 269 11.89 -18.98 -1.55
CA ALA A 269 11.16 -20.05 -0.87
C ALA A 269 10.22 -19.51 0.21
N ALA A 270 9.20 -20.31 0.57
CA ALA A 270 8.35 -19.98 1.71
C ALA A 270 9.16 -20.06 3.02
N ALA A 271 9.25 -18.93 3.75
CA ALA A 271 9.82 -18.91 5.10
C ALA A 271 8.86 -19.60 6.09
N TRP A 272 7.57 -19.34 5.93
CA TRP A 272 6.48 -20.02 6.63
C TRP A 272 5.14 -19.85 5.90
N ARG A 273 4.17 -20.71 6.24
CA ARG A 273 2.76 -20.60 5.83
C ARG A 273 1.86 -21.01 6.98
N THR A 274 0.73 -20.34 7.10
CA THR A 274 -0.31 -20.79 8.03
C THR A 274 -0.98 -22.03 7.47
N PRO A 275 -1.37 -23.02 8.32
CA PRO A 275 -2.19 -24.11 7.86
C PRO A 275 -3.54 -23.56 7.35
N PRO A 276 -4.09 -24.11 6.25
CA PRO A 276 -5.42 -23.70 5.79
C PRO A 276 -6.43 -23.88 6.92
N ALA A 277 -7.26 -22.86 7.15
CA ALA A 277 -8.37 -22.99 8.08
C ALA A 277 -9.33 -24.10 7.58
N ALA A 278 -9.99 -24.80 8.53
CA ALA A 278 -10.96 -25.85 8.19
C ALA A 278 -12.08 -25.35 7.25
N THR A 279 -12.42 -24.06 7.34
CA THR A 279 -13.24 -23.33 6.37
C THR A 279 -12.32 -22.41 5.59
N LYS A 280 -12.05 -22.72 4.34
CA LYS A 280 -11.22 -21.90 3.45
C LYS A 280 -11.79 -20.48 3.33
N GLN A 281 -11.34 -19.58 4.19
CA GLN A 281 -11.76 -18.17 4.19
C GLN A 281 -10.67 -17.34 3.52
N ALA A 282 -11.01 -16.72 2.38
CA ALA A 282 -10.08 -15.92 1.61
C ALA A 282 -9.52 -14.74 2.41
N TYR A 283 -8.26 -14.41 2.16
CA TYR A 283 -7.66 -13.13 2.51
C TYR A 283 -7.72 -12.24 1.27
N ARG A 284 -8.55 -11.17 1.32
CA ARG A 284 -8.60 -10.12 0.30
C ARG A 284 -8.01 -8.81 0.79
N SER A 285 -7.88 -8.70 2.10
CA SER A 285 -7.17 -7.60 2.76
C SER A 285 -5.67 -7.78 2.60
N SER A 286 -4.98 -6.71 2.25
CA SER A 286 -3.52 -6.66 2.29
C SER A 286 -3.02 -6.53 3.72
N ALA A 287 -1.83 -7.06 4.00
CA ALA A 287 -1.26 -7.03 5.34
C ALA A 287 -0.78 -5.63 5.75
N ALA A 288 -0.79 -5.34 7.06
CA ALA A 288 -0.09 -4.22 7.66
C ALA A 288 0.95 -4.71 8.67
N LEU A 289 2.09 -4.01 8.77
CA LEU A 289 3.22 -4.40 9.60
C LEU A 289 3.31 -3.53 10.85
N ALA A 290 3.31 -4.17 12.02
CA ALA A 290 3.47 -3.52 13.32
C ALA A 290 4.59 -4.23 14.09
N ASP A 291 5.75 -3.61 14.20
CA ASP A 291 6.94 -4.20 14.83
C ASP A 291 7.17 -5.64 14.31
N ASP A 292 7.19 -6.66 15.17
CA ASP A 292 7.37 -8.07 14.76
C ASP A 292 6.05 -8.78 14.40
N LEU A 293 4.98 -8.03 14.16
CA LEU A 293 3.65 -8.53 13.87
C LEU A 293 3.18 -8.18 12.46
N VAL A 294 2.39 -9.09 11.88
CA VAL A 294 1.71 -8.92 10.59
C VAL A 294 0.21 -9.01 10.84
N ILE A 295 -0.52 -7.94 10.56
CA ILE A 295 -1.95 -7.79 10.83
C ILE A 295 -2.73 -7.85 9.53
N VAL A 296 -3.79 -8.65 9.46
CA VAL A 296 -4.60 -8.84 8.24
C VAL A 296 -6.07 -9.03 8.56
N GLY A 297 -6.93 -8.54 7.69
CA GLY A 297 -8.36 -8.84 7.69
C GLY A 297 -8.67 -10.13 6.93
N SER A 298 -9.75 -10.82 7.28
CA SER A 298 -10.19 -12.00 6.57
C SER A 298 -11.70 -12.01 6.29
N ARG A 299 -12.11 -12.71 5.23
CA ARG A 299 -13.53 -12.98 4.96
C ARG A 299 -14.18 -13.88 5.99
N GLY A 300 -13.39 -14.51 6.85
CA GLY A 300 -13.82 -15.20 8.06
C GLY A 300 -14.33 -14.29 9.17
N ARG A 301 -14.64 -13.02 8.87
CA ARG A 301 -15.12 -12.00 9.80
C ARG A 301 -14.17 -11.85 10.99
N ALA A 302 -12.91 -11.64 10.71
CA ALA A 302 -11.92 -11.47 11.75
C ALA A 302 -10.74 -10.62 11.29
N VAL A 303 -10.11 -9.97 12.24
CA VAL A 303 -8.73 -9.49 12.13
C VAL A 303 -7.83 -10.54 12.78
N GLU A 304 -6.78 -10.92 12.09
CA GLU A 304 -5.81 -11.91 12.56
C GLU A 304 -4.41 -11.30 12.55
N THR A 305 -3.59 -11.71 13.50
CA THR A 305 -2.22 -11.23 13.63
C THR A 305 -1.28 -12.40 13.80
N PHE A 306 -0.19 -12.35 13.05
CA PHE A 306 0.84 -13.38 13.02
C PHE A 306 2.20 -12.79 13.40
N ALA A 307 3.02 -13.58 14.10
CA ALA A 307 4.42 -13.23 14.29
C ALA A 307 5.14 -13.28 12.94
N ALA A 308 5.85 -12.20 12.56
CA ALA A 308 6.54 -12.11 11.28
C ALA A 308 7.65 -13.15 11.15
N ALA A 309 8.22 -13.60 12.28
CA ALA A 309 9.32 -14.56 12.31
C ALA A 309 8.92 -15.96 11.86
N ASP A 310 7.79 -16.49 12.35
CA ASP A 310 7.41 -17.90 12.24
C ASP A 310 5.96 -18.17 11.83
N GLY A 311 5.14 -17.12 11.64
CA GLY A 311 3.73 -17.25 11.26
C GLY A 311 2.81 -17.73 12.38
N ARG A 312 3.31 -17.85 13.63
CA ARG A 312 2.47 -18.18 14.78
C ARG A 312 1.44 -17.10 15.00
N ARG A 313 0.15 -17.49 15.06
CA ARG A 313 -0.94 -16.53 15.31
C ARG A 313 -0.83 -15.98 16.74
N ALA A 314 -0.62 -14.65 16.83
CA ALA A 314 -0.55 -13.94 18.10
C ALA A 314 -1.95 -13.75 18.70
N TRP A 315 -2.90 -13.26 17.91
CA TRP A 315 -4.28 -13.09 18.33
C TRP A 315 -5.24 -13.12 17.12
N ARG A 316 -6.52 -13.29 17.42
CA ARG A 316 -7.63 -13.20 16.46
C ARG A 316 -8.80 -12.49 17.11
N ARG A 317 -9.33 -11.46 16.45
CA ARG A 317 -10.49 -10.71 16.89
C ARG A 317 -11.65 -10.89 15.92
N PRO A 318 -12.82 -11.38 16.37
CA PRO A 318 -14.03 -11.42 15.56
C PRO A 318 -14.53 -10.00 15.22
N MET A 319 -15.04 -9.84 13.99
CA MET A 319 -15.67 -8.65 13.46
C MET A 319 -17.14 -8.92 13.10
N ARG A 320 -17.95 -7.87 12.91
CA ARG A 320 -19.36 -8.01 12.53
C ARG A 320 -19.53 -8.47 11.08
N GLY A 321 -18.70 -7.93 10.19
CA GLY A 321 -18.68 -8.22 8.76
C GLY A 321 -17.38 -8.89 8.31
N ARG A 322 -17.32 -9.29 7.04
CA ARG A 322 -16.06 -9.65 6.41
C ARG A 322 -15.13 -8.44 6.38
N VAL A 323 -13.83 -8.69 6.48
CA VAL A 323 -12.80 -7.64 6.45
C VAL A 323 -12.03 -7.76 5.14
N ASP A 324 -12.52 -7.06 4.12
CA ASP A 324 -11.86 -6.94 2.80
C ASP A 324 -10.94 -5.70 2.77
N GLY A 325 -11.32 -4.64 3.51
CA GLY A 325 -10.47 -3.44 3.69
C GLY A 325 -9.17 -3.75 4.42
N SER A 326 -8.08 -3.21 3.90
CA SER A 326 -6.74 -3.48 4.46
C SER A 326 -6.50 -2.68 5.74
N PRO A 327 -5.97 -3.28 6.82
CA PRO A 327 -5.58 -2.58 8.03
C PRO A 327 -4.55 -1.48 7.77
N VAL A 328 -4.59 -0.43 8.59
CA VAL A 328 -3.54 0.58 8.67
C VAL A 328 -3.00 0.61 10.09
N VAL A 329 -1.68 0.54 10.23
CA VAL A 329 -1.00 0.65 11.52
C VAL A 329 -0.56 2.09 11.73
N VAL A 330 -0.85 2.61 12.94
CA VAL A 330 -0.48 3.96 13.36
C VAL A 330 -0.23 3.96 14.87
N ASP A 331 0.63 4.84 15.34
CA ASP A 331 0.83 4.99 16.78
C ASP A 331 -0.33 5.78 17.40
N VAL A 332 -0.91 5.25 18.48
CA VAL A 332 -2.00 5.92 19.20
C VAL A 332 -1.64 6.13 20.66
N SER A 333 -2.03 7.29 21.20
CA SER A 333 -2.02 7.60 22.63
C SER A 333 -3.46 7.73 23.14
N GLY A 334 -3.67 7.56 24.45
CA GLY A 334 -4.92 7.93 25.12
C GLY A 334 -4.87 9.39 25.58
N SER A 335 -6.04 9.97 25.87
CA SER A 335 -6.15 11.31 26.44
C SER A 335 -5.95 11.34 27.97
N ALA A 336 -5.87 10.18 28.63
CA ALA A 336 -5.76 10.09 30.08
C ALA A 336 -4.31 10.33 30.55
N ALA A 337 -4.14 11.01 31.69
CA ALA A 337 -2.82 11.28 32.30
C ALA A 337 -2.03 10.01 32.68
N ALA A 338 -2.68 8.86 32.79
CA ALA A 338 -2.07 7.56 33.06
C ALA A 338 -1.74 6.74 31.80
N ASP A 339 -1.89 7.32 30.58
CA ASP A 339 -1.54 6.62 29.34
C ASP A 339 -0.02 6.36 29.30
N PRO A 340 0.41 5.12 29.04
CA PRO A 340 1.84 4.78 28.95
C PRO A 340 2.56 5.42 27.73
N GLY A 341 1.86 6.20 26.91
CA GLY A 341 2.38 6.84 25.70
C GLY A 341 1.99 6.15 24.40
N PRO A 342 2.50 6.64 23.27
CA PRO A 342 2.15 6.12 21.95
C PRO A 342 2.49 4.64 21.79
N ARG A 343 1.55 3.87 21.23
CA ARG A 343 1.71 2.43 20.93
C ARG A 343 1.10 2.12 19.57
N PRO A 344 1.66 1.15 18.82
CA PRO A 344 1.08 0.70 17.56
C PRO A 344 -0.36 0.18 17.74
N ALA A 345 -1.26 0.66 16.89
CA ALA A 345 -2.64 0.19 16.81
C ALA A 345 -3.04 0.00 15.35
N ALA A 346 -3.94 -0.93 15.10
CA ALA A 346 -4.49 -1.19 13.78
C ALA A 346 -5.88 -0.55 13.65
N ILE A 347 -6.06 0.28 12.63
CA ILE A 347 -7.36 0.79 12.20
C ILE A 347 -7.90 -0.19 11.16
N VAL A 348 -9.10 -0.71 11.39
CA VAL A 348 -9.76 -1.70 10.53
C VAL A 348 -11.22 -1.35 10.38
N ALA A 349 -11.75 -1.50 9.16
CA ALA A 349 -13.17 -1.39 8.90
C ALA A 349 -13.71 -2.68 8.26
N ASP A 350 -15.00 -2.98 8.50
CA ASP A 350 -15.63 -4.18 7.97
C ASP A 350 -16.83 -3.87 7.06
N ALA A 351 -17.27 -4.88 6.31
CA ALA A 351 -18.39 -4.78 5.39
C ALA A 351 -19.77 -4.60 6.08
N ALA A 352 -19.83 -4.59 7.43
CA ALA A 352 -21.03 -4.26 8.18
C ALA A 352 -21.02 -2.82 8.73
N GLY A 353 -20.05 -1.98 8.31
CA GLY A 353 -19.98 -0.58 8.66
C GLY A 353 -19.27 -0.26 9.97
N LYS A 354 -18.58 -1.24 10.57
CA LYS A 354 -17.86 -1.04 11.82
C LYS A 354 -16.41 -0.62 11.55
N ILE A 355 -15.99 0.48 12.15
CA ILE A 355 -14.60 0.93 12.17
C ILE A 355 -14.07 0.71 13.58
N VAL A 356 -12.90 0.09 13.72
CA VAL A 356 -12.27 -0.18 15.02
C VAL A 356 -10.81 0.27 15.03
N VAL A 357 -10.33 0.68 16.20
CA VAL A 357 -8.90 0.83 16.52
C VAL A 357 -8.54 -0.26 17.53
N LEU A 358 -7.65 -1.16 17.15
CA LEU A 358 -7.21 -2.29 17.94
C LEU A 358 -5.77 -2.09 18.38
N ASP A 359 -5.45 -2.39 19.62
CA ASP A 359 -4.06 -2.51 20.07
C ASP A 359 -3.33 -3.57 19.20
N ALA A 360 -2.23 -3.23 18.58
CA ALA A 360 -1.55 -4.11 17.63
C ALA A 360 -0.95 -5.35 18.30
N ALA A 361 -0.52 -5.26 19.55
CA ALA A 361 0.11 -6.36 20.28
C ALA A 361 -0.93 -7.35 20.86
N THR A 362 -2.10 -6.86 21.29
CA THR A 362 -3.07 -7.68 22.05
C THR A 362 -4.39 -7.93 21.30
N GLY A 363 -4.72 -7.10 20.29
CA GLY A 363 -6.02 -7.11 19.63
C GLY A 363 -7.15 -6.50 20.48
N GLU A 364 -6.84 -5.85 21.61
CA GLU A 364 -7.83 -5.18 22.45
C GLU A 364 -8.42 -3.96 21.74
N LEU A 365 -9.74 -3.77 21.93
CA LEU A 365 -10.46 -2.62 21.39
C LEU A 365 -10.06 -1.34 22.13
N ARG A 366 -9.58 -0.35 21.39
CA ARG A 366 -9.22 0.98 21.92
C ARG A 366 -10.29 2.02 21.58
N TRP A 367 -10.92 1.89 20.43
CA TRP A 367 -11.96 2.79 19.96
C TRP A 367 -12.79 2.11 18.86
N GLU A 368 -14.06 2.51 18.72
CA GLU A 368 -14.94 2.04 17.66
C GLU A 368 -15.96 3.08 17.23
N PHE A 369 -16.39 2.97 15.97
CA PHE A 369 -17.45 3.77 15.36
C PHE A 369 -18.33 2.89 14.47
N ASP A 370 -19.63 3.18 14.40
CA ASP A 370 -20.58 2.51 13.50
C ASP A 370 -21.04 3.51 12.44
N ALA A 371 -20.56 3.36 11.22
CA ALA A 371 -20.86 4.26 10.11
C ALA A 371 -22.18 3.93 9.40
N GLY A 372 -22.73 2.71 9.64
CA GLY A 372 -23.95 2.24 8.97
C GLY A 372 -23.72 1.67 7.58
N GLY A 373 -22.87 2.27 6.74
CA GLY A 373 -22.46 1.78 5.42
C GLY A 373 -21.24 0.88 5.48
N GLY A 374 -21.17 -0.18 4.65
CA GLY A 374 -20.05 -1.12 4.62
C GLY A 374 -18.76 -0.53 4.02
N PHE A 375 -17.64 -1.20 4.30
CA PHE A 375 -16.31 -0.82 3.76
C PHE A 375 -15.67 -2.00 3.06
N SER A 376 -15.34 -1.83 1.79
CA SER A 376 -14.52 -2.76 1.00
C SER A 376 -13.06 -2.29 0.88
N ALA A 377 -12.82 -0.98 1.04
CA ALA A 377 -11.48 -0.39 1.05
C ALA A 377 -10.97 -0.11 2.48
N GLY A 378 -9.64 0.05 2.60
CA GLY A 378 -8.99 0.46 3.85
C GLY A 378 -9.02 1.97 4.07
N ALA A 379 -8.57 2.40 5.25
CA ALA A 379 -8.38 3.81 5.59
C ALA A 379 -7.04 4.36 5.05
N ALA A 380 -6.95 5.70 5.01
CA ALA A 380 -5.72 6.46 4.90
C ALA A 380 -5.50 7.26 6.19
N VAL A 381 -4.25 7.37 6.65
CA VAL A 381 -3.92 8.11 7.88
C VAL A 381 -2.81 9.10 7.58
N ALA A 382 -3.11 10.38 7.74
CA ALA A 382 -2.15 11.47 7.54
C ALA A 382 -2.56 12.71 8.34
N ALA A 383 -1.61 13.53 8.76
CA ALA A 383 -1.83 14.81 9.43
C ALA A 383 -2.79 14.73 10.63
N GLY A 384 -2.69 13.65 11.45
CA GLY A 384 -3.57 13.42 12.59
C GLY A 384 -5.02 13.11 12.25
N ARG A 385 -5.31 12.72 11.00
CA ARG A 385 -6.65 12.37 10.52
C ARG A 385 -6.70 10.96 9.96
N VAL A 386 -7.88 10.35 10.09
CA VAL A 386 -8.23 9.07 9.47
C VAL A 386 -9.31 9.35 8.44
N VAL A 387 -9.04 9.01 7.18
CA VAL A 387 -9.99 9.15 6.08
C VAL A 387 -10.34 7.77 5.55
N ILE A 388 -11.61 7.49 5.41
CA ILE A 388 -12.11 6.22 4.85
C ILE A 388 -13.33 6.49 3.98
N ALA A 389 -13.44 5.76 2.88
CA ALA A 389 -14.57 5.84 1.96
C ALA A 389 -15.40 4.57 1.99
N ALA A 390 -16.71 4.72 2.09
CA ALA A 390 -17.68 3.66 2.24
C ALA A 390 -18.29 3.21 0.90
N ASP A 391 -18.80 1.98 0.88
CA ASP A 391 -19.46 1.38 -0.28
C ASP A 391 -20.78 2.10 -0.66
N ASP A 392 -21.33 2.93 0.23
CA ASP A 392 -22.55 3.73 0.03
C ASP A 392 -22.31 5.14 -0.55
N GLY A 393 -21.06 5.44 -0.91
CA GLY A 393 -20.68 6.75 -1.46
C GLY A 393 -20.35 7.80 -0.41
N THR A 394 -20.22 7.45 0.87
CA THR A 394 -19.86 8.39 1.92
C THR A 394 -18.36 8.37 2.19
N VAL A 395 -17.73 9.54 2.24
CA VAL A 395 -16.34 9.72 2.71
C VAL A 395 -16.37 10.26 4.13
N TRP A 396 -15.73 9.56 5.04
CA TRP A 396 -15.61 9.89 6.47
C TRP A 396 -14.21 10.42 6.80
N CYS A 397 -14.13 11.42 7.62
CA CYS A 397 -12.89 11.92 8.19
C CYS A 397 -13.01 12.02 9.72
N PHE A 398 -12.08 11.39 10.42
CA PHE A 398 -11.97 11.43 11.87
C PHE A 398 -10.70 12.15 12.28
N ALA A 399 -10.77 12.79 13.45
CA ALA A 399 -9.63 13.43 14.13
C ALA A 399 -9.71 13.17 15.63
N THR A 400 -8.67 13.52 16.38
CA THR A 400 -8.74 13.53 17.86
C THR A 400 -9.95 14.32 18.32
N ALA A 401 -10.72 13.77 19.25
CA ALA A 401 -11.84 14.48 19.89
C ALA A 401 -11.34 15.76 20.57
N PRO A 402 -12.10 16.87 20.52
CA PRO A 402 -11.72 18.15 21.14
C PRO A 402 -11.63 18.07 22.66
#